data_7c12fccf2c0f37c9627b2ffa927e54b3
#
_entry.id   7c12fccf2c0f37c9627b2ffa927e54b3
#
_cell.length_a   1.000
_cell.length_b   1.000
_cell.length_c   1.000
_cell.angle_alpha   90.00
_cell.angle_beta   90.00
_cell.angle_gamma   90.00
#
_symmetry.space_group_name_H-M   'P 1'
#
loop_
_entity.id
_entity.type
_entity.pdbx_description
1 polymer ?
#
loop_
_entity_poly.entity_id
_entity_poly.type
_entity_poly.pdbx_seq_one_letter_code
_entity_poly.pdbx_strand_id
1 'polypeptide(L)'
;MTSLLDKEAVPETISTSLAESQTGGMVFWGPHHRYLVMPPFPVTKGSFSKTCEIEPLYSLMHQEFLLGLVMVRLGEYGIGVFQGEKLLASKVGTGLVHARHRQGGSSANRFRRHREKQMETFFTRVCQHAREQLEPYARRLDYVLYGGTKETVLDFRKQCHFLHEFDKVTLDRLLNIREPKKSGLAEGIQEAWSSRVIQWD
;
A
#
# COMPACT_ATOMS: atom_id res chain seq x y z
N MET A 1 -4.48 26.69 -4.04
CA MET A 1 -3.22 27.18 -4.64
C MET A 1 -2.96 26.45 -5.97
N THR A 2 -3.73 26.79 -7.03
CA THR A 2 -3.72 26.06 -8.32
C THR A 2 -3.27 26.97 -9.47
N SER A 3 -2.39 27.95 -9.23
CA SER A 3 -2.20 29.05 -10.19
C SER A 3 -0.77 29.26 -10.69
N LEU A 4 0.09 28.23 -10.69
CA LEU A 4 1.48 28.39 -11.16
C LEU A 4 1.92 27.37 -12.24
N LEU A 5 1.06 26.48 -12.63
CA LEU A 5 1.28 25.68 -13.84
C LEU A 5 0.59 26.44 -14.98
N ASP A 6 1.36 26.99 -15.91
CA ASP A 6 0.84 27.40 -17.20
C ASP A 6 0.01 26.24 -17.77
N LYS A 7 -1.30 26.44 -17.89
CA LYS A 7 -2.23 25.35 -18.26
C LYS A 7 -1.89 24.72 -19.61
N GLU A 8 -1.09 25.38 -20.43
CA GLU A 8 -0.65 24.88 -21.74
C GLU A 8 0.57 23.95 -21.67
N ALA A 9 1.30 23.91 -20.53
CA ALA A 9 2.56 23.13 -20.42
C ALA A 9 2.39 21.73 -19.80
N VAL A 10 1.24 21.44 -19.17
CA VAL A 10 1.00 20.15 -18.50
C VAL A 10 -0.18 19.44 -19.16
N PRO A 11 0.03 18.27 -19.77
CA PRO A 11 -1.05 17.47 -20.35
C PRO A 11 -2.15 17.15 -19.33
N GLU A 12 -3.39 17.06 -19.77
CA GLU A 12 -4.54 16.75 -18.92
C GLU A 12 -4.36 15.41 -18.18
N THR A 13 -3.76 14.43 -18.83
CA THR A 13 -3.44 13.11 -18.24
C THR A 13 -2.49 13.21 -17.04
N ILE A 14 -1.54 14.15 -17.07
CA ILE A 14 -0.60 14.43 -15.99
C ILE A 14 -1.32 15.14 -14.84
N SER A 15 -2.12 16.15 -15.16
CA SER A 15 -2.93 16.89 -14.18
C SER A 15 -3.90 15.97 -13.45
N THR A 16 -4.56 15.07 -14.17
CA THR A 16 -5.46 14.05 -13.60
C THR A 16 -4.70 13.10 -12.70
N SER A 17 -3.56 12.55 -13.15
CA SER A 17 -2.73 11.65 -12.34
C SER A 17 -2.26 12.29 -11.04
N LEU A 18 -1.93 13.59 -11.08
CA LEU A 18 -1.53 14.36 -9.90
C LEU A 18 -2.71 14.59 -8.94
N ALA A 19 -3.89 14.94 -9.49
CA ALA A 19 -5.09 15.18 -8.70
C ALA A 19 -5.61 13.92 -7.99
N GLU A 20 -5.44 12.75 -8.60
CA GLU A 20 -5.81 11.46 -8.04
C GLU A 20 -4.76 10.89 -7.08
N SER A 21 -3.58 11.48 -7.01
CA SER A 21 -2.48 10.97 -6.17
C SER A 21 -2.69 11.34 -4.70
N GLN A 22 -2.81 10.34 -3.83
CA GLN A 22 -2.85 10.54 -2.38
C GLN A 22 -1.52 11.11 -1.84
N THR A 23 -0.42 10.83 -2.51
CA THR A 23 0.92 11.26 -2.09
C THR A 23 1.36 12.58 -2.72
N GLY A 24 0.54 13.14 -3.64
CA GLY A 24 0.93 14.29 -4.43
C GLY A 24 1.96 13.95 -5.49
N GLY A 25 2.71 14.96 -5.94
CA GLY A 25 3.76 14.76 -6.93
C GLY A 25 4.65 15.98 -7.08
N MET A 26 5.80 15.77 -7.69
CA MET A 26 6.79 16.79 -8.01
C MET A 26 7.00 16.81 -9.53
N VAL A 27 6.89 17.99 -10.13
CA VAL A 27 7.11 18.16 -11.57
C VAL A 27 8.48 18.78 -11.79
N PHE A 28 9.25 18.16 -12.66
CA PHE A 28 10.58 18.61 -13.04
C PHE A 28 10.60 18.96 -14.54
N TRP A 29 11.07 20.16 -14.86
CA TRP A 29 11.25 20.62 -16.24
C TRP A 29 12.73 20.51 -16.63
N GLY A 30 13.02 19.61 -17.54
CA GLY A 30 14.33 19.52 -18.20
C GLY A 30 14.30 20.21 -19.57
N PRO A 31 15.47 20.33 -20.22
CA PRO A 31 15.56 20.99 -21.54
C PRO A 31 14.87 20.23 -22.68
N HIS A 32 14.72 18.92 -22.57
CA HIS A 32 14.15 18.05 -23.60
C HIS A 32 12.96 17.23 -23.09
N HIS A 33 12.88 16.95 -21.80
CA HIS A 33 11.86 16.12 -21.22
C HIS A 33 11.35 16.70 -19.92
N ARG A 34 10.10 16.40 -19.61
CA ARG A 34 9.44 16.77 -18.37
C ARG A 34 9.08 15.51 -17.61
N TYR A 35 9.12 15.58 -16.29
CA TYR A 35 8.86 14.43 -15.43
C TYR A 35 7.87 14.79 -14.34
N LEU A 36 6.85 13.95 -14.13
CA LEU A 36 6.07 13.92 -12.90
C LEU A 36 6.58 12.74 -12.08
N VAL A 37 7.08 13.02 -10.88
CA VAL A 37 7.46 12.01 -9.89
C VAL A 37 6.40 12.03 -8.80
N MET A 38 5.69 10.91 -8.65
CA MET A 38 4.78 10.68 -7.54
C MET A 38 5.51 9.81 -6.52
N PRO A 39 5.93 10.40 -5.39
CA PRO A 39 6.71 9.68 -4.39
C PRO A 39 5.85 8.67 -3.64
N PRO A 40 6.47 7.70 -2.93
CA PRO A 40 5.75 6.68 -2.20
C PRO A 40 4.96 7.21 -1.00
N PHE A 41 5.38 8.34 -0.43
CA PHE A 41 4.78 8.96 0.75
C PHE A 41 4.35 10.40 0.46
N PRO A 42 3.36 10.93 1.23
CA PRO A 42 2.80 12.25 0.98
C PRO A 42 3.81 13.39 1.02
N VAL A 43 3.75 14.27 0.02
CA VAL A 43 4.46 15.55 0.00
C VAL A 43 3.69 16.52 0.89
N THR A 44 4.23 16.84 2.05
CA THR A 44 3.54 17.67 3.06
C THR A 44 3.66 19.17 2.81
N LYS A 45 4.63 19.61 2.00
CA LYS A 45 4.87 21.03 1.69
C LYS A 45 5.03 21.22 0.21
N GLY A 46 4.18 22.09 -0.38
CA GLY A 46 4.38 22.54 -1.74
C GLY A 46 5.44 23.65 -1.80
N SER A 47 6.36 23.56 -2.75
CA SER A 47 7.32 24.60 -3.07
C SER A 47 7.41 24.75 -4.58
N PHE A 48 7.85 25.94 -5.02
CA PHE A 48 8.17 26.22 -6.41
C PHE A 48 9.57 26.83 -6.46
N SER A 49 10.39 26.30 -7.35
CA SER A 49 11.71 26.87 -7.64
C SER A 49 11.87 27.06 -9.14
N LYS A 50 12.62 28.10 -9.53
CA LYS A 50 13.02 28.32 -10.93
C LYS A 50 14.17 27.42 -11.37
N THR A 51 14.82 26.79 -10.43
CA THR A 51 15.90 25.84 -10.65
C THR A 51 15.41 24.42 -10.37
N CYS A 52 16.03 23.41 -10.98
CA CYS A 52 15.71 22.02 -10.72
C CYS A 52 16.22 21.64 -9.31
N GLU A 53 15.32 21.68 -8.33
CA GLU A 53 15.62 21.30 -6.95
C GLU A 53 15.11 19.89 -6.67
N ILE A 54 16.01 18.95 -6.48
CA ILE A 54 15.72 17.56 -6.15
C ILE A 54 15.70 17.31 -4.64
N GLU A 55 16.18 18.27 -3.84
CA GLU A 55 16.33 18.13 -2.40
C GLU A 55 15.05 17.72 -1.65
N PRO A 56 13.85 18.26 -1.98
CA PRO A 56 12.62 17.83 -1.32
C PRO A 56 12.31 16.35 -1.55
N LEU A 57 12.55 15.84 -2.78
CA LEU A 57 12.37 14.43 -3.11
C LEU A 57 13.44 13.57 -2.41
N TYR A 58 14.68 14.01 -2.47
CA TYR A 58 15.80 13.34 -1.81
C TYR A 58 15.54 13.19 -0.31
N SER A 59 15.20 14.30 0.37
CA SER A 59 14.89 14.30 1.81
C SER A 59 13.72 13.36 2.15
N LEU A 60 12.67 13.33 1.33
CA LEU A 60 11.53 12.43 1.53
C LEU A 60 11.93 10.96 1.42
N MET A 61 12.74 10.62 0.40
CA MET A 61 13.20 9.25 0.15
C MET A 61 14.22 8.73 1.16
N HIS A 62 14.84 9.63 1.94
CA HIS A 62 15.81 9.28 3.00
C HIS A 62 15.23 9.37 4.42
N GLN A 63 13.91 9.53 4.55
CA GLN A 63 13.27 9.48 5.85
C GLN A 63 13.15 8.03 6.34
N GLU A 64 13.38 7.86 7.63
CA GLU A 64 13.26 6.57 8.32
C GLU A 64 11.83 6.34 8.84
N PHE A 65 10.84 6.33 7.94
CA PHE A 65 9.45 6.10 8.34
C PHE A 65 9.26 4.75 9.02
N LEU A 66 8.41 4.73 10.04
CA LEU A 66 7.94 3.50 10.66
C LEU A 66 6.70 2.99 9.93
N LEU A 67 6.86 1.89 9.21
CA LEU A 67 5.87 1.35 8.27
C LEU A 67 5.27 0.05 8.76
N GLY A 68 3.94 -0.06 8.73
CA GLY A 68 3.22 -1.31 8.89
C GLY A 68 2.84 -1.91 7.53
N LEU A 69 3.26 -3.12 7.24
CA LEU A 69 2.85 -3.88 6.05
C LEU A 69 1.93 -5.02 6.44
N VAL A 70 0.75 -5.08 5.82
CA VAL A 70 -0.24 -6.14 6.04
C VAL A 70 -0.60 -6.78 4.70
N MET A 71 -0.02 -7.93 4.43
CA MET A 71 -0.20 -8.66 3.18
C MET A 71 -1.11 -9.86 3.41
N VAL A 72 -2.21 -9.95 2.66
CA VAL A 72 -3.21 -11.02 2.82
C VAL A 72 -3.65 -11.56 1.46
N ARG A 73 -3.49 -12.86 1.31
CA ARG A 73 -4.12 -13.67 0.26
C ARG A 73 -4.88 -14.81 0.92
N LEU A 74 -5.91 -15.31 0.27
CA LEU A 74 -6.66 -16.43 0.85
C LEU A 74 -5.74 -17.64 1.03
N GLY A 75 -5.54 -18.03 2.29
CA GLY A 75 -4.66 -19.12 2.68
C GLY A 75 -3.25 -18.73 3.09
N GLU A 76 -2.82 -17.48 2.86
CA GLU A 76 -1.47 -17.02 3.21
C GLU A 76 -1.50 -15.56 3.70
N TYR A 77 -0.62 -15.22 4.64
CA TYR A 77 -0.47 -13.84 5.11
C TYR A 77 0.96 -13.53 5.54
N GLY A 78 1.31 -12.25 5.46
CA GLY A 78 2.55 -11.70 5.99
C GLY A 78 2.27 -10.33 6.61
N ILE A 79 2.73 -10.13 7.82
CA ILE A 79 2.63 -8.87 8.55
C ILE A 79 4.04 -8.46 8.93
N GLY A 80 4.40 -7.20 8.72
CA GLY A 80 5.72 -6.69 9.04
C GLY A 80 5.67 -5.26 9.55
N VAL A 81 6.58 -4.92 10.46
CA VAL A 81 6.86 -3.56 10.89
C VAL A 81 8.29 -3.24 10.51
N PHE A 82 8.49 -2.10 9.84
CA PHE A 82 9.77 -1.68 9.32
C PHE A 82 10.11 -0.26 9.78
N GLN A 83 11.38 -0.02 10.06
CA GLN A 83 11.97 1.31 10.19
C GLN A 83 12.78 1.57 8.91
N GLY A 84 12.31 2.46 8.05
CA GLY A 84 12.84 2.52 6.70
C GLY A 84 12.66 1.17 6.00
N GLU A 85 13.75 0.55 5.57
CA GLU A 85 13.75 -0.81 5.00
C GLU A 85 14.09 -1.91 6.03
N LYS A 86 14.47 -1.55 7.25
CA LYS A 86 14.86 -2.51 8.29
C LYS A 86 13.65 -3.15 8.95
N LEU A 87 13.55 -4.46 8.87
CA LEU A 87 12.51 -5.24 9.53
C LEU A 87 12.70 -5.26 11.05
N LEU A 88 11.70 -4.79 11.80
CA LEU A 88 11.68 -4.78 13.27
C LEU A 88 10.89 -5.95 13.84
N ALA A 89 9.73 -6.23 13.28
CA ALA A 89 8.86 -7.32 13.72
C ALA A 89 8.15 -7.94 12.51
N SER A 90 7.90 -9.24 12.55
CA SER A 90 7.13 -9.89 11.49
C SER A 90 6.44 -11.17 11.93
N LYS A 91 5.32 -11.46 11.27
CA LYS A 91 4.63 -12.74 11.34
C LYS A 91 4.17 -13.14 9.95
N VAL A 92 4.56 -14.31 9.53
CA VAL A 92 4.05 -14.94 8.31
C VAL A 92 3.36 -16.24 8.65
N GLY A 93 2.41 -16.66 7.84
CA GLY A 93 1.73 -17.92 8.10
C GLY A 93 0.75 -18.30 6.98
N THR A 94 0.21 -19.49 7.13
CA THR A 94 -0.75 -20.07 6.20
C THR A 94 -2.04 -20.46 6.91
N GLY A 95 -3.09 -20.69 6.13
CA GLY A 95 -4.37 -21.20 6.59
C GLY A 95 -5.12 -21.94 5.51
N LEU A 96 -5.92 -22.91 5.91
CA LEU A 96 -6.72 -23.68 4.98
C LEU A 96 -7.92 -22.84 4.51
N VAL A 97 -7.90 -22.43 3.25
CA VAL A 97 -9.04 -21.85 2.55
C VAL A 97 -9.15 -22.53 1.19
N HIS A 98 -10.19 -23.33 1.00
CA HIS A 98 -10.38 -24.04 -0.26
C HIS A 98 -10.64 -23.09 -1.43
N ALA A 99 -10.18 -23.51 -2.61
CA ALA A 99 -10.47 -22.80 -3.85
C ALA A 99 -12.00 -22.75 -4.12
N ARG A 100 -12.41 -21.77 -4.93
CA ARG A 100 -13.82 -21.63 -5.32
C ARG A 100 -14.23 -22.77 -6.25
N HIS A 101 -15.19 -23.60 -5.84
CA HIS A 101 -15.78 -24.59 -6.73
C HIS A 101 -16.59 -23.89 -7.83
N ARG A 102 -16.29 -24.23 -9.08
CA ARG A 102 -16.98 -23.67 -10.27
C ARG A 102 -18.19 -24.49 -10.71
N GLN A 103 -18.35 -25.74 -10.22
CA GLN A 103 -19.46 -26.60 -10.60
C GLN A 103 -20.70 -26.28 -9.77
N GLY A 104 -21.83 -26.07 -10.45
CA GLY A 104 -23.15 -25.94 -9.86
C GLY A 104 -23.70 -27.30 -9.39
N GLY A 105 -24.75 -27.28 -8.58
CA GLY A 105 -25.43 -28.46 -8.07
C GLY A 105 -25.98 -28.23 -6.66
N SER A 106 -26.76 -29.18 -6.14
CA SER A 106 -27.40 -29.09 -4.82
C SER A 106 -26.40 -28.93 -3.67
N SER A 107 -25.16 -29.39 -3.83
CA SER A 107 -24.07 -29.23 -2.85
C SER A 107 -23.33 -27.89 -2.92
N ALA A 108 -23.52 -27.10 -3.98
CA ALA A 108 -22.81 -25.83 -4.18
C ALA A 108 -22.98 -24.84 -3.01
N ASN A 109 -24.19 -24.74 -2.46
CA ASN A 109 -24.48 -23.88 -1.30
C ASN A 109 -23.76 -24.35 -0.03
N ARG A 110 -23.65 -25.68 0.19
CA ARG A 110 -22.90 -26.24 1.32
C ARG A 110 -21.41 -25.94 1.21
N PHE A 111 -20.82 -26.12 0.03
CA PHE A 111 -19.40 -25.78 -0.21
C PHE A 111 -19.12 -24.29 -0.07
N ARG A 112 -20.03 -23.44 -0.54
CA ARG A 112 -19.90 -21.99 -0.37
C ARG A 112 -19.89 -21.61 1.11
N ARG A 113 -20.85 -22.05 1.91
CA ARG A 113 -20.91 -21.78 3.35
C ARG A 113 -19.67 -22.30 4.09
N HIS A 114 -19.19 -23.49 3.71
CA HIS A 114 -17.98 -24.05 4.33
C HIS A 114 -16.74 -23.18 4.03
N ARG A 115 -16.60 -22.73 2.78
CA ARG A 115 -15.52 -21.83 2.38
C ARG A 115 -15.61 -20.47 3.09
N GLU A 116 -16.81 -19.89 3.18
CA GLU A 116 -17.04 -18.64 3.91
C GLU A 116 -16.59 -18.76 5.37
N LYS A 117 -16.94 -19.85 6.06
CA LYS A 117 -16.49 -20.11 7.42
C LYS A 117 -14.97 -20.30 7.53
N GLN A 118 -14.33 -20.92 6.55
CA GLN A 118 -12.86 -21.03 6.49
C GLN A 118 -12.20 -19.65 6.33
N MET A 119 -12.76 -18.80 5.46
CA MET A 119 -12.28 -17.43 5.28
C MET A 119 -12.42 -16.61 6.57
N GLU A 120 -13.58 -16.68 7.23
CA GLU A 120 -13.83 -16.02 8.50
C GLU A 120 -12.81 -16.45 9.58
N THR A 121 -12.62 -17.75 9.76
CA THR A 121 -11.63 -18.30 10.70
C THR A 121 -10.20 -17.87 10.34
N PHE A 122 -9.86 -17.86 9.06
CA PHE A 122 -8.57 -17.40 8.58
C PHE A 122 -8.36 -15.92 8.89
N PHE A 123 -9.31 -15.06 8.55
CA PHE A 123 -9.21 -13.62 8.81
C PHE A 123 -9.17 -13.28 10.30
N THR A 124 -9.93 -14.00 11.14
CA THR A 124 -9.86 -13.82 12.60
C THR A 124 -8.45 -14.08 13.12
N ARG A 125 -7.81 -15.17 12.66
CA ARG A 125 -6.43 -15.48 13.04
C ARG A 125 -5.42 -14.45 12.51
N VAL A 126 -5.57 -14.03 11.25
CA VAL A 126 -4.71 -12.99 10.67
C VAL A 126 -4.86 -11.67 11.42
N CYS A 127 -6.09 -11.31 11.81
CA CYS A 127 -6.37 -10.11 12.61
C CYS A 127 -5.68 -10.15 13.99
N GLN A 128 -5.72 -11.30 14.66
CA GLN A 128 -5.00 -11.49 15.91
C GLN A 128 -3.48 -11.25 15.72
N HIS A 129 -2.88 -11.86 14.69
CA HIS A 129 -1.46 -11.65 14.41
C HIS A 129 -1.15 -10.22 13.95
N ALA A 130 -2.06 -9.56 13.24
CA ALA A 130 -1.90 -8.14 12.91
C ALA A 130 -1.85 -7.28 14.18
N ARG A 131 -2.74 -7.55 15.13
CA ARG A 131 -2.73 -6.88 16.44
C ARG A 131 -1.40 -7.14 17.17
N GLU A 132 -0.98 -8.38 17.31
CA GLU A 132 0.26 -8.75 18.00
C GLU A 132 1.50 -8.03 17.43
N GLN A 133 1.56 -7.85 16.11
CA GLN A 133 2.71 -7.24 15.46
C GLN A 133 2.64 -5.70 15.42
N LEU A 134 1.47 -5.11 15.20
CA LEU A 134 1.31 -3.67 14.99
C LEU A 134 1.02 -2.89 16.28
N GLU A 135 0.31 -3.48 17.26
CA GLU A 135 -0.11 -2.78 18.49
C GLU A 135 1.08 -2.19 19.29
N PRO A 136 2.25 -2.87 19.42
CA PRO A 136 3.41 -2.27 20.11
C PRO A 136 3.94 -0.99 19.45
N TYR A 137 3.60 -0.77 18.19
CA TYR A 137 4.04 0.35 17.37
C TYR A 137 2.92 1.33 17.01
N ALA A 138 1.66 1.04 17.37
CA ALA A 138 0.46 1.68 16.86
C ALA A 138 0.49 3.22 16.90
N ARG A 139 1.00 3.80 17.99
CA ARG A 139 1.09 5.27 18.16
C ARG A 139 2.23 5.92 17.40
N ARG A 140 3.12 5.13 16.81
CA ARG A 140 4.35 5.59 16.16
C ARG A 140 4.39 5.27 14.68
N LEU A 141 3.47 4.44 14.18
CA LEU A 141 3.37 4.13 12.75
C LEU A 141 3.09 5.41 11.97
N ASP A 142 4.00 5.74 11.05
CA ASP A 142 3.82 6.84 10.12
C ASP A 142 2.84 6.45 9.01
N TYR A 143 2.97 5.23 8.47
CA TYR A 143 2.08 4.73 7.42
C TYR A 143 1.81 3.23 7.55
N VAL A 144 0.62 2.82 7.08
CA VAL A 144 0.25 1.41 6.91
C VAL A 144 -0.10 1.16 5.45
N LEU A 145 0.46 0.08 4.89
CA LEU A 145 0.21 -0.36 3.52
C LEU A 145 -0.33 -1.79 3.52
N TYR A 146 -1.20 -2.04 2.55
CA TYR A 146 -1.77 -3.37 2.34
C TYR A 146 -1.24 -3.99 1.06
N GLY A 147 -1.08 -5.32 1.06
CA GLY A 147 -0.72 -6.10 -0.12
C GLY A 147 -1.65 -7.28 -0.35
N GLY A 148 -1.87 -7.61 -1.61
CA GLY A 148 -2.76 -8.68 -2.02
C GLY A 148 -3.83 -8.23 -3.02
N THR A 149 -4.88 -9.03 -3.22
CA THR A 149 -5.98 -8.60 -4.08
C THR A 149 -6.90 -7.61 -3.36
N LYS A 150 -7.39 -6.61 -4.09
CA LYS A 150 -8.28 -5.57 -3.55
C LYS A 150 -9.48 -6.17 -2.79
N GLU A 151 -10.12 -7.19 -3.36
CA GLU A 151 -11.27 -7.87 -2.74
C GLU A 151 -10.88 -8.51 -1.41
N THR A 152 -9.78 -9.29 -1.37
CA THR A 152 -9.35 -9.98 -0.15
C THR A 152 -8.96 -8.98 0.95
N VAL A 153 -8.25 -7.91 0.60
CA VAL A 153 -7.86 -6.87 1.57
C VAL A 153 -9.08 -6.14 2.13
N LEU A 154 -10.05 -5.78 1.28
CA LEU A 154 -11.29 -5.13 1.72
C LEU A 154 -12.11 -6.03 2.64
N ASP A 155 -12.28 -7.30 2.31
CA ASP A 155 -13.03 -8.26 3.15
C ASP A 155 -12.31 -8.52 4.47
N PHE A 156 -10.98 -8.60 4.46
CA PHE A 156 -10.19 -8.73 5.68
C PHE A 156 -10.33 -7.49 6.57
N ARG A 157 -10.21 -6.27 6.03
CA ARG A 157 -10.37 -5.02 6.81
C ARG A 157 -11.76 -4.89 7.42
N LYS A 158 -12.82 -5.28 6.70
CA LYS A 158 -14.19 -5.30 7.25
C LYS A 158 -14.31 -6.17 8.50
N GLN A 159 -13.60 -7.30 8.55
CA GLN A 159 -13.66 -8.23 9.68
C GLN A 159 -12.67 -7.85 10.79
N CYS A 160 -11.54 -7.24 10.46
CA CYS A 160 -10.50 -6.87 11.41
C CYS A 160 -10.64 -5.41 11.84
N HIS A 161 -11.55 -5.13 12.79
CA HIS A 161 -11.82 -3.77 13.30
C HIS A 161 -10.58 -3.07 13.88
N PHE A 162 -9.63 -3.82 14.41
CA PHE A 162 -8.36 -3.26 14.90
C PHE A 162 -7.65 -2.42 13.84
N LEU A 163 -7.70 -2.82 12.57
CA LEU A 163 -7.03 -2.10 11.49
C LEU A 163 -7.63 -0.71 11.20
N HIS A 164 -8.85 -0.42 11.65
CA HIS A 164 -9.45 0.90 11.51
C HIS A 164 -8.76 1.98 12.36
N GLU A 165 -8.01 1.58 13.39
CA GLU A 165 -7.18 2.51 14.16
C GLU A 165 -6.12 3.20 13.28
N PHE A 166 -5.74 2.58 12.16
CA PHE A 166 -4.73 3.08 11.22
C PHE A 166 -5.31 3.76 9.98
N ASP A 167 -6.63 3.94 9.86
CA ASP A 167 -7.25 4.50 8.65
C ASP A 167 -6.66 5.86 8.25
N LYS A 168 -6.28 6.69 9.22
CA LYS A 168 -5.67 8.02 8.98
C LYS A 168 -4.25 7.97 8.41
N VAL A 169 -3.53 6.89 8.66
CA VAL A 169 -2.14 6.68 8.22
C VAL A 169 -2.05 5.57 7.16
N THR A 170 -3.19 5.05 6.73
CA THR A 170 -3.24 4.07 5.65
C THR A 170 -3.05 4.75 4.30
N LEU A 171 -2.14 4.24 3.50
CA LEU A 171 -1.99 4.63 2.10
C LEU A 171 -2.89 3.77 1.22
N ASP A 172 -3.59 4.41 0.26
CA ASP A 172 -4.55 3.74 -0.64
C ASP A 172 -3.86 2.83 -1.66
N ARG A 173 -2.56 3.02 -1.83
CA ARG A 173 -1.74 2.18 -2.70
C ARG A 173 -1.75 0.74 -2.21
N LEU A 174 -2.20 -0.17 -3.06
CA LEU A 174 -2.16 -1.61 -2.81
C LEU A 174 -0.88 -2.21 -3.41
N LEU A 175 -0.08 -2.87 -2.57
CA LEU A 175 1.14 -3.53 -3.00
C LEU A 175 0.81 -4.81 -3.79
N ASN A 176 1.47 -4.99 -4.94
CA ASN A 176 1.28 -6.14 -5.81
C ASN A 176 2.15 -7.34 -5.37
N ILE A 177 1.80 -7.94 -4.26
CA ILE A 177 2.56 -9.04 -3.67
C ILE A 177 2.08 -10.39 -4.22
N ARG A 178 2.99 -11.17 -4.79
CA ARG A 178 2.68 -12.51 -5.31
C ARG A 178 2.45 -13.50 -4.19
N GLU A 179 3.33 -13.55 -3.19
CA GLU A 179 3.28 -14.48 -2.06
C GLU A 179 3.57 -13.75 -0.75
N PRO A 180 2.64 -13.71 0.20
CA PRO A 180 2.85 -13.03 1.49
C PRO A 180 3.70 -13.87 2.47
N LYS A 181 4.86 -14.33 2.01
CA LYS A 181 5.89 -15.02 2.80
C LYS A 181 6.94 -14.04 3.31
N LYS A 182 7.99 -14.54 3.96
CA LYS A 182 9.10 -13.69 4.43
C LYS A 182 9.81 -12.96 3.28
N SER A 183 10.00 -13.62 2.12
CA SER A 183 10.50 -12.96 0.90
C SER A 183 9.55 -11.91 0.37
N GLY A 184 8.23 -12.15 0.43
CA GLY A 184 7.22 -11.19 0.04
C GLY A 184 7.19 -9.93 0.92
N LEU A 185 7.56 -10.03 2.21
CA LEU A 185 7.75 -8.85 3.05
C LEU A 185 8.93 -8.00 2.57
N ALA A 186 10.04 -8.63 2.15
CA ALA A 186 11.18 -7.92 1.58
C ALA A 186 10.85 -7.28 0.23
N GLU A 187 10.11 -7.98 -0.65
CA GLU A 187 9.60 -7.41 -1.90
C GLU A 187 8.62 -6.27 -1.64
N GLY A 188 7.73 -6.44 -0.67
CA GLY A 188 6.71 -5.45 -0.30
C GLY A 188 7.29 -4.16 0.22
N ILE A 189 8.36 -4.20 1.05
CA ILE A 189 8.98 -2.97 1.51
C ILE A 189 9.70 -2.24 0.36
N GLN A 190 10.34 -2.95 -0.55
CA GLN A 190 10.95 -2.35 -1.74
C GLN A 190 9.90 -1.68 -2.64
N GLU A 191 8.77 -2.37 -2.86
CA GLU A 191 7.65 -1.78 -3.59
C GLU A 191 7.06 -0.58 -2.86
N ALA A 192 6.92 -0.62 -1.53
CA ALA A 192 6.42 0.48 -0.72
C ALA A 192 7.26 1.76 -0.91
N TRP A 193 8.57 1.64 -1.07
CA TRP A 193 9.50 2.74 -1.32
C TRP A 193 9.60 3.16 -2.80
N SER A 194 8.94 2.48 -3.73
CA SER A 194 9.02 2.83 -5.14
C SER A 194 8.18 4.07 -5.49
N SER A 195 8.75 5.00 -6.25
CA SER A 195 8.06 6.13 -6.86
C SER A 195 7.47 5.74 -8.22
N ARG A 196 6.36 6.36 -8.60
CA ARG A 196 5.87 6.31 -9.98
C ARG A 196 6.38 7.53 -10.73
N VAL A 197 6.99 7.30 -11.89
CA VAL A 197 7.51 8.38 -12.74
C VAL A 197 6.79 8.35 -14.09
N ILE A 198 6.32 9.52 -14.52
CA ILE A 198 5.72 9.72 -15.84
C ILE A 198 6.58 10.75 -16.55
N GLN A 199 7.05 10.42 -17.75
CA GLN A 199 7.79 11.31 -18.63
C GLN A 199 6.90 11.78 -19.76
N TRP A 200 7.04 13.04 -20.16
CA TRP A 200 6.44 13.59 -21.38
C TRP A 200 7.35 14.65 -22.00
N ASP A 201 7.08 15.01 -23.24
CA ASP A 201 7.82 15.99 -24.03
C ASP A 201 7.16 17.37 -24.00
#